data_6a92787749acbcd0e96e86b939487edf
#
_entry.id   6a92787749acbcd0e96e86b939487edf
#
_cell.length_a   1.000
_cell.length_b   1.000
_cell.length_c   1.000
_cell.angle_alpha   90.00
_cell.angle_beta   90.00
_cell.angle_gamma   90.00
#
_symmetry.space_group_name_H-M   'P 1'
#
loop_
_entity.id
_entity.type
_entity.pdbx_description
1 polymer ?
#
loop_
_entity_poly.entity_id
_entity_poly.type
_entity_poly.pdbx_seq_one_letter_code
_entity_poly.pdbx_strand_id
1 'polypeptide(L)'
;MKKGIVFLIVFLMVISFPICGYAKGKEKIYLDSSWKYADHARITSGYAVMYKAKKNRKDIVIAVNAGHGTKGGSSVKTLCHPDGSAKVTGGTTAAGSVKAVAVSDGMAFRDGTAERDVTLRMARILKKKLLAEGYDVLMIRDGKDVQLDNVARTVICNNVADCHIALHWDSDGLSYDKGCFYASVP
;
A
#
# COMPACT_ATOMS: atom_id res chain seq x y z
N MET A 1 -78.65 -1.93 -9.13
CA MET A 1 -77.43 -2.73 -8.89
C MET A 1 -76.24 -1.91 -9.40
N LYS A 2 -75.46 -1.31 -8.50
CA LYS A 2 -74.30 -0.48 -8.86
C LYS A 2 -73.07 -1.35 -8.77
N LYS A 3 -72.37 -1.51 -9.93
CA LYS A 3 -71.11 -2.27 -10.00
C LYS A 3 -69.99 -1.35 -9.51
N GLY A 4 -69.41 -1.67 -8.36
CA GLY A 4 -68.23 -0.97 -7.85
C GLY A 4 -66.96 -1.46 -8.61
N ILE A 5 -66.23 -0.51 -9.20
CA ILE A 5 -64.95 -0.75 -9.79
C ILE A 5 -63.89 -0.61 -8.67
N VAL A 6 -63.25 -1.70 -8.33
CA VAL A 6 -62.11 -1.70 -7.40
C VAL A 6 -60.86 -1.38 -8.20
N PHE A 7 -60.30 -0.19 -7.96
CA PHE A 7 -58.97 0.17 -8.48
C PHE A 7 -57.91 -0.47 -7.59
N LEU A 8 -57.20 -1.47 -8.13
CA LEU A 8 -56.03 -2.02 -7.50
C LEU A 8 -54.81 -1.18 -7.84
N ILE A 9 -54.43 -0.28 -6.92
CA ILE A 9 -53.18 0.49 -7.06
C ILE A 9 -52.00 -0.44 -6.68
N VAL A 10 -51.34 -0.96 -7.69
CA VAL A 10 -50.06 -1.65 -7.48
C VAL A 10 -49.00 -0.59 -7.28
N PHE A 11 -48.61 -0.40 -6.02
CA PHE A 11 -47.48 0.47 -5.65
C PHE A 11 -46.17 -0.24 -6.04
N LEU A 12 -45.65 0.06 -7.22
CA LEU A 12 -44.32 -0.40 -7.62
C LEU A 12 -43.30 0.38 -6.78
N MET A 13 -42.83 -0.23 -5.68
CA MET A 13 -41.66 0.26 -4.97
C MET A 13 -40.43 0.02 -5.86
N VAL A 14 -40.02 1.02 -6.62
CA VAL A 14 -38.74 1.06 -7.27
C VAL A 14 -37.70 1.22 -6.17
N ILE A 15 -37.14 0.11 -5.71
CA ILE A 15 -35.96 0.13 -4.86
C ILE A 15 -34.81 0.61 -5.77
N SER A 16 -34.56 1.91 -5.74
CA SER A 16 -33.35 2.49 -6.32
C SER A 16 -32.17 2.04 -5.47
N PHE A 17 -31.60 0.87 -5.80
CA PHE A 17 -30.27 0.58 -5.36
C PHE A 17 -29.36 1.69 -5.91
N PRO A 18 -28.55 2.38 -5.08
CA PRO A 18 -27.55 3.25 -5.63
C PRO A 18 -26.63 2.35 -6.50
N ILE A 19 -26.73 2.52 -7.81
CA ILE A 19 -25.73 2.01 -8.72
C ILE A 19 -24.49 2.81 -8.34
N CYS A 20 -23.71 2.24 -7.40
CA CYS A 20 -22.37 2.73 -7.11
C CYS A 20 -21.64 2.61 -8.44
N GLY A 21 -21.53 3.72 -9.15
CA GLY A 21 -20.85 3.77 -10.43
C GLY A 21 -19.43 3.27 -10.19
N TYR A 22 -19.15 2.06 -10.63
CA TYR A 22 -17.82 1.50 -10.63
C TYR A 22 -16.90 2.41 -11.43
N ALA A 23 -16.28 3.36 -10.76
CA ALA A 23 -15.23 4.17 -11.35
C ALA A 23 -14.17 3.20 -11.89
N LYS A 24 -13.88 3.32 -13.17
CA LYS A 24 -12.99 2.45 -13.96
C LYS A 24 -11.70 2.10 -13.19
N GLY A 25 -11.70 0.98 -12.48
CA GLY A 25 -10.50 0.19 -12.19
C GLY A 25 -9.46 0.73 -11.20
N LYS A 26 -9.68 1.89 -10.54
CA LYS A 26 -8.76 2.44 -9.54
C LYS A 26 -9.53 2.98 -8.35
N GLU A 27 -9.13 2.59 -7.15
CA GLU A 27 -9.70 3.02 -5.89
C GLU A 27 -8.60 3.56 -4.97
N LYS A 28 -8.84 4.67 -4.29
CA LYS A 28 -7.92 5.24 -3.30
C LYS A 28 -8.19 4.64 -1.95
N ILE A 29 -7.16 4.11 -1.32
CA ILE A 29 -7.20 3.52 0.03
C ILE A 29 -6.41 4.42 0.96
N TYR A 30 -7.11 5.07 1.88
CA TYR A 30 -6.52 5.90 2.92
C TYR A 30 -6.27 5.07 4.18
N LEU A 31 -5.38 5.52 5.04
CA LEU A 31 -5.23 4.94 6.38
C LEU A 31 -6.52 5.22 7.16
N ASP A 32 -7.17 4.16 7.63
CA ASP A 32 -8.33 4.26 8.52
C ASP A 32 -7.83 4.35 9.97
N SER A 33 -8.26 5.39 10.67
CA SER A 33 -7.87 5.63 12.07
C SER A 33 -8.39 4.58 13.05
N SER A 34 -9.36 3.77 12.67
CA SER A 34 -9.88 2.67 13.47
C SER A 34 -9.01 1.41 13.41
N TRP A 35 -8.11 1.30 12.44
CA TRP A 35 -7.22 0.15 12.33
C TRP A 35 -6.18 0.15 13.44
N LYS A 36 -5.89 -1.04 13.97
CA LYS A 36 -4.91 -1.22 15.03
C LYS A 36 -3.56 -0.62 14.62
N TYR A 37 -2.95 0.18 15.48
CA TYR A 37 -1.68 0.90 15.27
C TYR A 37 -1.72 2.05 14.26
N ALA A 38 -2.87 2.43 13.73
CA ALA A 38 -2.97 3.58 12.83
C ALA A 38 -2.51 4.90 13.49
N ASP A 39 -2.75 5.04 14.79
CA ASP A 39 -2.36 6.18 15.64
C ASP A 39 -0.83 6.30 15.83
N HIS A 40 -0.06 5.26 15.54
CA HIS A 40 1.40 5.28 15.59
C HIS A 40 2.03 5.88 14.32
N ALA A 41 1.30 6.00 13.23
CA ALA A 41 1.74 6.68 12.01
C ALA A 41 1.86 8.20 12.22
N ARG A 42 2.78 8.83 11.52
CA ARG A 42 3.07 10.27 11.61
C ARG A 42 2.93 11.00 10.27
N ILE A 43 3.05 10.31 9.15
CA ILE A 43 2.83 10.84 7.80
C ILE A 43 1.72 10.01 7.18
N THR A 44 0.51 10.58 7.10
CA THR A 44 -0.74 9.86 6.78
C THR A 44 -1.61 10.58 5.76
N SER A 45 -1.16 11.69 5.19
CA SER A 45 -1.97 12.49 4.26
C SER A 45 -2.11 11.89 2.85
N GLY A 46 -1.36 10.83 2.57
CA GLY A 46 -1.39 10.12 1.30
C GLY A 46 -2.41 8.98 1.25
N TYR A 47 -2.34 8.21 0.17
CA TYR A 47 -3.19 7.04 -0.05
C TYR A 47 -2.48 6.00 -0.91
N ALA A 48 -2.84 4.73 -0.71
CA ALA A 48 -2.52 3.65 -1.63
C ALA A 48 -3.56 3.58 -2.76
N VAL A 49 -3.25 2.87 -3.84
CA VAL A 49 -4.15 2.73 -5.00
C VAL A 49 -4.43 1.26 -5.27
N MET A 50 -5.69 0.87 -5.15
CA MET A 50 -6.17 -0.46 -5.51
C MET A 50 -6.42 -0.54 -7.01
N TYR A 51 -5.93 -1.60 -7.64
CA TYR A 51 -6.17 -2.00 -9.02
C TYR A 51 -6.79 -3.39 -9.05
N LYS A 52 -7.91 -3.54 -9.72
CA LYS A 52 -8.58 -4.84 -9.87
C LYS A 52 -8.21 -5.50 -11.20
N ALA A 53 -7.90 -6.78 -11.16
CA ALA A 53 -7.68 -7.57 -12.37
C ALA A 53 -8.97 -7.66 -13.19
N LYS A 54 -8.84 -7.60 -14.53
CA LYS A 54 -9.99 -7.59 -15.45
C LYS A 54 -10.37 -8.96 -15.97
N LYS A 55 -9.43 -9.91 -15.92
CA LYS A 55 -9.61 -11.28 -16.45
C LYS A 55 -9.08 -12.28 -15.43
N ASN A 56 -9.69 -13.45 -15.38
CA ASN A 56 -9.29 -14.57 -14.53
C ASN A 56 -9.02 -14.16 -13.07
N ARG A 57 -9.87 -13.26 -12.55
CA ARG A 57 -9.66 -12.66 -11.24
C ARG A 57 -9.69 -13.71 -10.14
N LYS A 58 -8.64 -13.74 -9.31
CA LYS A 58 -8.44 -14.73 -8.25
C LYS A 58 -9.02 -14.29 -6.90
N ASP A 59 -9.49 -13.04 -6.79
CA ASP A 59 -9.94 -12.41 -5.56
C ASP A 59 -8.88 -12.44 -4.44
N ILE A 60 -7.61 -12.38 -4.84
CA ILE A 60 -6.43 -12.25 -3.97
C ILE A 60 -5.81 -10.89 -4.22
N VAL A 61 -5.57 -10.13 -3.16
CA VAL A 61 -4.95 -8.81 -3.19
C VAL A 61 -3.47 -8.89 -2.82
N ILE A 62 -2.60 -8.46 -3.73
CA ILE A 62 -1.16 -8.36 -3.46
C ILE A 62 -0.78 -6.89 -3.33
N ALA A 63 -0.33 -6.49 -2.13
CA ALA A 63 0.23 -5.17 -1.91
C ALA A 63 1.66 -5.11 -2.45
N VAL A 64 1.93 -4.12 -3.29
CA VAL A 64 3.26 -3.83 -3.82
C VAL A 64 3.72 -2.48 -3.26
N ASN A 65 4.68 -2.54 -2.36
CA ASN A 65 5.26 -1.38 -1.69
C ASN A 65 6.62 -1.05 -2.32
N ALA A 66 6.65 -0.07 -3.20
CA ALA A 66 7.90 0.50 -3.68
C ALA A 66 8.58 1.26 -2.54
N GLY A 67 9.73 0.80 -2.07
CA GLY A 67 10.47 1.39 -0.95
C GLY A 67 10.75 2.88 -1.13
N HIS A 68 10.89 3.60 -0.02
CA HIS A 68 11.19 5.04 0.03
C HIS A 68 10.10 5.93 -0.60
N GLY A 69 10.45 7.17 -1.02
CA GLY A 69 9.56 8.05 -1.75
C GLY A 69 8.43 8.66 -0.92
N THR A 70 8.75 9.09 0.31
CA THR A 70 7.94 9.99 1.13
C THR A 70 8.75 11.24 1.42
N LYS A 71 8.40 12.37 0.82
CA LYS A 71 9.08 13.64 1.03
C LYS A 71 9.04 14.05 2.51
N GLY A 72 10.21 14.35 3.08
CA GLY A 72 10.34 14.69 4.50
C GLY A 72 10.32 13.50 5.47
N GLY A 73 10.22 12.26 4.97
CA GLY A 73 10.15 11.06 5.80
C GLY A 73 11.39 10.84 6.68
N SER A 74 12.57 11.24 6.21
CA SER A 74 13.83 11.14 6.95
C SER A 74 13.92 12.11 8.13
N SER A 75 13.14 13.19 8.13
CA SER A 75 13.09 14.17 9.23
C SER A 75 12.08 13.83 10.32
N VAL A 76 11.21 12.85 10.11
CA VAL A 76 10.18 12.40 11.05
C VAL A 76 10.61 11.09 11.69
N LYS A 77 10.28 10.88 12.97
CA LYS A 77 10.54 9.64 13.71
C LYS A 77 9.23 8.92 14.04
N THR A 78 9.23 7.60 13.86
CA THR A 78 8.17 6.68 14.30
C THR A 78 8.75 5.65 15.26
N LEU A 79 7.90 4.86 15.92
CA LEU A 79 8.36 3.67 16.65
C LEU A 79 8.97 2.65 15.70
N CYS A 80 9.98 1.90 16.17
CA CYS A 80 10.52 0.76 15.43
C CYS A 80 9.52 -0.40 15.40
N HIS A 81 8.85 -0.64 16.54
CA HIS A 81 7.80 -1.63 16.71
C HIS A 81 6.57 -1.02 17.38
N PRO A 82 5.35 -1.48 17.06
CA PRO A 82 4.12 -0.90 17.60
C PRO A 82 4.01 -1.01 19.13
N ASP A 83 4.61 -2.03 19.73
CA ASP A 83 4.64 -2.25 21.19
C ASP A 83 5.70 -1.41 21.92
N GLY A 84 6.46 -0.59 21.17
CA GLY A 84 7.53 0.22 21.72
C GLY A 84 8.83 -0.54 21.99
N SER A 85 8.92 -1.82 21.64
CA SER A 85 10.15 -2.59 21.77
C SER A 85 11.27 -2.06 20.88
N ALA A 86 12.50 -2.32 21.28
CA ALA A 86 13.68 -1.87 20.56
C ALA A 86 13.95 -2.73 19.32
N LYS A 87 14.50 -2.10 18.28
CA LYS A 87 14.96 -2.79 17.07
C LYS A 87 16.06 -3.79 17.41
N VAL A 88 15.92 -5.02 16.94
CA VAL A 88 16.88 -6.11 17.20
C VAL A 88 18.10 -6.01 16.29
N THR A 89 17.91 -5.68 15.01
CA THR A 89 18.98 -5.65 14.01
C THR A 89 19.39 -4.23 13.64
N GLY A 90 20.63 -4.04 13.20
CA GLY A 90 21.16 -2.77 12.71
C GLY A 90 20.58 -2.34 11.35
N GLY A 91 21.27 -1.50 10.63
CA GLY A 91 20.92 -0.88 9.36
C GLY A 91 20.91 0.66 9.47
N THR A 92 20.09 1.35 8.69
CA THR A 92 19.93 2.83 8.76
C THR A 92 19.60 3.34 10.18
N THR A 93 18.91 2.51 10.97
CA THR A 93 18.68 2.72 12.40
C THR A 93 19.43 1.64 13.18
N ALA A 94 20.20 2.03 14.16
CA ALA A 94 21.00 1.13 14.97
C ALA A 94 20.13 0.14 15.76
N ALA A 95 20.68 -1.06 16.03
CA ALA A 95 20.10 -2.00 16.98
C ALA A 95 19.95 -1.33 18.37
N GLY A 96 18.93 -1.70 19.12
CA GLY A 96 18.61 -1.10 20.43
C GLY A 96 17.79 0.20 20.33
N SER A 97 17.57 0.76 19.13
CA SER A 97 16.76 1.96 18.96
C SER A 97 15.27 1.65 19.08
N VAL A 98 14.55 2.47 19.87
CA VAL A 98 13.08 2.42 19.98
C VAL A 98 12.39 3.21 18.86
N LYS A 99 13.08 4.21 18.29
CA LYS A 99 12.55 5.06 17.21
C LYS A 99 13.44 5.00 15.98
N ALA A 100 12.82 4.98 14.81
CA ALA A 100 13.47 5.04 13.51
C ALA A 100 12.98 6.23 12.69
N VAL A 101 13.67 6.57 11.59
CA VAL A 101 13.12 7.50 10.60
C VAL A 101 11.84 6.92 10.01
N ALA A 102 10.85 7.80 9.83
CA ALA A 102 9.53 7.39 9.34
C ALA A 102 9.59 6.76 7.95
N VAL A 103 10.41 7.31 7.05
CA VAL A 103 10.83 6.71 5.77
C VAL A 103 12.23 7.26 5.45
N SER A 104 13.21 6.39 5.23
CA SER A 104 14.53 6.80 4.76
C SER A 104 14.49 7.21 3.29
N ASP A 105 15.43 8.01 2.85
CA ASP A 105 15.55 8.44 1.45
C ASP A 105 16.02 7.32 0.52
N GLY A 106 16.58 6.25 1.08
CA GLY A 106 17.18 5.13 0.37
C GLY A 106 18.62 5.43 -0.06
N MET A 107 19.22 4.47 -0.76
CA MET A 107 20.53 4.61 -1.34
C MET A 107 20.50 5.32 -2.71
N ALA A 108 21.66 5.68 -3.22
CA ALA A 108 21.86 6.06 -4.62
C ALA A 108 22.78 5.04 -5.29
N PHE A 109 22.48 4.69 -6.54
CA PHE A 109 23.35 3.89 -7.37
C PHE A 109 24.60 4.71 -7.80
N ARG A 110 25.60 4.02 -8.34
CA ARG A 110 26.86 4.66 -8.77
C ARG A 110 26.68 5.79 -9.79
N ASP A 111 25.65 5.69 -10.64
CA ASP A 111 25.27 6.70 -11.63
C ASP A 111 24.42 7.86 -11.06
N GLY A 112 24.20 7.87 -9.75
CA GLY A 112 23.37 8.85 -9.05
C GLY A 112 21.87 8.55 -9.07
N THR A 113 21.43 7.47 -9.70
CA THR A 113 20.01 7.07 -9.71
C THR A 113 19.57 6.72 -8.29
N ALA A 114 18.50 7.37 -7.80
CA ALA A 114 17.98 7.12 -6.47
C ALA A 114 17.21 5.78 -6.40
N GLU A 115 17.41 5.02 -5.34
CA GLU A 115 16.70 3.76 -5.08
C GLU A 115 15.18 3.90 -5.22
N ARG A 116 14.61 4.99 -4.69
CA ARG A 116 13.17 5.27 -4.78
C ARG A 116 12.63 5.29 -6.22
N ASP A 117 13.44 5.67 -7.21
CA ASP A 117 13.00 5.73 -8.61
C ASP A 117 13.05 4.33 -9.26
N VAL A 118 14.04 3.53 -8.88
CA VAL A 118 14.19 2.15 -9.35
C VAL A 118 13.10 1.26 -8.76
N THR A 119 12.85 1.36 -7.45
CA THR A 119 11.79 0.58 -6.78
C THR A 119 10.41 0.91 -7.33
N LEU A 120 10.12 2.18 -7.65
CA LEU A 120 8.85 2.58 -8.26
C LEU A 120 8.70 2.01 -9.68
N ARG A 121 9.76 2.03 -10.48
CA ARG A 121 9.75 1.46 -11.83
C ARG A 121 9.48 -0.05 -11.76
N MET A 122 10.17 -0.77 -10.87
CA MET A 122 9.97 -2.20 -10.67
C MET A 122 8.57 -2.53 -10.16
N ALA A 123 8.05 -1.78 -9.19
CA ALA A 123 6.70 -1.95 -8.68
C ALA A 123 5.64 -1.82 -9.78
N ARG A 124 5.81 -0.88 -10.71
CA ARG A 124 4.91 -0.72 -11.86
C ARG A 124 4.97 -1.89 -12.85
N ILE A 125 6.14 -2.48 -13.04
CA ILE A 125 6.30 -3.69 -13.87
C ILE A 125 5.63 -4.87 -13.17
N LEU A 126 5.89 -5.08 -11.88
CA LEU A 126 5.30 -6.15 -11.08
C LEU A 126 3.77 -6.04 -11.06
N LYS A 127 3.23 -4.84 -10.83
CA LYS A 127 1.78 -4.58 -10.92
C LYS A 127 1.18 -5.09 -12.24
N LYS A 128 1.80 -4.77 -13.38
CA LYS A 128 1.29 -5.21 -14.68
C LYS A 128 1.26 -6.73 -14.80
N LYS A 129 2.30 -7.41 -14.33
CA LYS A 129 2.39 -8.88 -14.35
C LYS A 129 1.34 -9.50 -13.45
N LEU A 130 1.20 -9.05 -12.21
CA LEU A 130 0.22 -9.56 -11.25
C LEU A 130 -1.22 -9.38 -11.75
N LEU A 131 -1.56 -8.22 -12.30
CA LEU A 131 -2.89 -7.97 -12.89
C LEU A 131 -3.16 -8.88 -14.10
N ALA A 132 -2.14 -9.20 -14.92
CA ALA A 132 -2.28 -10.12 -16.05
C ALA A 132 -2.53 -11.56 -15.58
N GLU A 133 -1.94 -11.94 -14.43
CA GLU A 133 -2.15 -13.26 -13.79
C GLU A 133 -3.46 -13.35 -12.99
N GLY A 134 -4.25 -12.28 -12.93
CA GLY A 134 -5.56 -12.27 -12.25
C GLY A 134 -5.52 -11.87 -10.77
N TYR A 135 -4.40 -11.39 -10.25
CA TYR A 135 -4.33 -10.84 -8.91
C TYR A 135 -4.78 -9.37 -8.89
N ASP A 136 -5.52 -8.96 -7.87
CA ASP A 136 -5.72 -7.55 -7.57
C ASP A 136 -4.43 -6.98 -6.96
N VAL A 137 -4.13 -5.72 -7.23
CA VAL A 137 -2.87 -5.10 -6.78
C VAL A 137 -3.13 -3.82 -6.01
N LEU A 138 -2.69 -3.79 -4.77
CA LEU A 138 -2.64 -2.59 -3.95
C LEU A 138 -1.26 -1.93 -4.09
N MET A 139 -1.17 -0.87 -4.89
CA MET A 139 0.05 -0.06 -4.99
C MET A 139 0.14 0.87 -3.79
N ILE A 140 1.05 0.60 -2.85
CA ILE A 140 1.27 1.48 -1.69
C ILE A 140 1.83 2.82 -2.12
N ARG A 141 2.71 2.81 -3.12
CA ARG A 141 3.22 4.01 -3.77
C ARG A 141 3.14 3.85 -5.29
N ASP A 142 2.32 4.67 -5.94
CA ASP A 142 2.16 4.68 -7.41
C ASP A 142 2.70 5.98 -8.06
N GLY A 143 3.20 6.91 -7.25
CA GLY A 143 3.83 8.17 -7.64
C GLY A 143 5.23 8.35 -7.06
N LYS A 144 5.86 9.49 -7.37
CA LYS A 144 7.19 9.84 -6.82
C LYS A 144 7.15 10.06 -5.31
N ASP A 145 6.04 10.59 -4.81
CA ASP A 145 5.76 10.83 -3.40
C ASP A 145 4.40 10.22 -3.03
N VAL A 146 4.29 9.63 -1.86
CA VAL A 146 3.04 9.03 -1.40
C VAL A 146 2.49 9.62 -0.11
N GLN A 147 3.31 10.36 0.66
CA GLN A 147 2.94 10.92 1.97
C GLN A 147 2.30 9.89 2.91
N LEU A 148 2.89 8.70 2.96
CA LEU A 148 2.64 7.62 3.92
C LEU A 148 3.97 7.18 4.50
N ASP A 149 4.07 7.13 5.83
CA ASP A 149 5.24 6.55 6.50
C ASP A 149 5.18 5.01 6.52
N ASN A 150 6.24 4.37 7.01
CA ASN A 150 6.33 2.91 7.02
C ASN A 150 5.26 2.26 7.90
N VAL A 151 4.83 2.91 8.99
CA VAL A 151 3.73 2.43 9.85
C VAL A 151 2.41 2.47 9.08
N ALA A 152 2.07 3.62 8.49
CA ALA A 152 0.86 3.76 7.69
C ALA A 152 0.80 2.74 6.54
N ARG A 153 1.92 2.55 5.82
CA ARG A 153 2.04 1.58 4.73
C ARG A 153 1.78 0.15 5.22
N THR A 154 2.39 -0.24 6.35
CA THR A 154 2.21 -1.57 6.94
C THR A 154 0.79 -1.78 7.42
N VAL A 155 0.20 -0.81 8.11
CA VAL A 155 -1.19 -0.89 8.60
C VAL A 155 -2.17 -1.03 7.43
N ILE A 156 -2.01 -0.24 6.36
CA ILE A 156 -2.83 -0.38 5.15
C ILE A 156 -2.68 -1.78 4.54
N CYS A 157 -1.45 -2.28 4.39
CA CYS A 157 -1.21 -3.61 3.83
C CYS A 157 -1.89 -4.70 4.66
N ASN A 158 -1.73 -4.68 5.99
CA ASN A 158 -2.25 -5.71 6.89
C ASN A 158 -3.79 -5.75 6.94
N ASN A 159 -4.46 -4.65 6.61
CA ASN A 159 -5.93 -4.57 6.63
C ASN A 159 -6.57 -4.77 5.26
N VAL A 160 -5.82 -4.65 4.17
CA VAL A 160 -6.39 -4.59 2.80
C VAL A 160 -5.85 -5.67 1.87
N ALA A 161 -4.69 -6.28 2.17
CA ALA A 161 -4.04 -7.23 1.28
C ALA A 161 -3.82 -8.59 1.94
N ASP A 162 -3.85 -9.64 1.11
CA ASP A 162 -3.54 -11.02 1.51
C ASP A 162 -2.03 -11.28 1.56
N CYS A 163 -1.25 -10.51 0.79
CA CYS A 163 0.21 -10.60 0.74
C CYS A 163 0.82 -9.22 0.54
N HIS A 164 1.93 -8.93 1.22
CA HIS A 164 2.68 -7.68 1.12
C HIS A 164 4.09 -7.94 0.60
N ILE A 165 4.44 -7.30 -0.51
CA ILE A 165 5.78 -7.35 -1.12
C ILE A 165 6.39 -5.95 -1.05
N ALA A 166 7.45 -5.79 -0.25
CA ALA A 166 8.25 -4.57 -0.22
C ALA A 166 9.46 -4.72 -1.16
N LEU A 167 9.66 -3.74 -2.03
CA LEU A 167 10.75 -3.72 -2.99
C LEU A 167 11.81 -2.72 -2.54
N HIS A 168 13.02 -3.22 -2.39
CA HIS A 168 14.20 -2.45 -2.02
C HIS A 168 15.41 -2.85 -2.85
N TRP A 169 16.43 -2.03 -2.84
CA TRP A 169 17.80 -2.37 -3.21
C TRP A 169 18.64 -2.27 -1.95
N ASP A 170 19.45 -3.28 -1.71
CA ASP A 170 20.38 -3.29 -0.61
C ASP A 170 21.80 -3.31 -1.16
N SER A 171 22.75 -2.71 -0.44
CA SER A 171 24.14 -2.61 -0.84
C SER A 171 25.04 -2.58 0.39
N ASP A 172 26.15 -3.28 0.27
CA ASP A 172 27.23 -3.29 1.27
C ASP A 172 28.44 -2.48 0.75
N GLY A 173 28.17 -1.46 -0.01
CA GLY A 173 29.14 -0.61 -0.69
C GLY A 173 29.02 -0.68 -2.21
N LEU A 174 29.80 0.17 -2.91
CA LEU A 174 29.69 0.34 -4.36
C LEU A 174 30.21 -0.82 -5.19
N SER A 175 30.98 -1.73 -4.60
CA SER A 175 31.59 -2.88 -5.27
C SER A 175 30.93 -4.21 -4.92
N TYR A 176 29.87 -4.18 -4.16
CA TYR A 176 29.19 -5.38 -3.66
C TYR A 176 27.98 -5.74 -4.50
N ASP A 177 27.94 -6.96 -5.00
CA ASP A 177 26.83 -7.50 -5.77
C ASP A 177 26.38 -8.83 -5.13
N LYS A 178 25.20 -8.81 -4.50
CA LYS A 178 24.54 -10.00 -3.93
C LYS A 178 23.57 -10.68 -4.90
N GLY A 179 23.31 -10.06 -6.04
CA GLY A 179 22.21 -10.47 -6.88
C GLY A 179 20.83 -10.22 -6.24
N CYS A 180 19.85 -11.03 -6.62
CA CYS A 180 18.48 -10.93 -6.11
C CYS A 180 18.28 -11.86 -4.93
N PHE A 181 17.71 -11.36 -3.84
CA PHE A 181 17.33 -12.16 -2.68
C PHE A 181 15.99 -11.68 -2.10
N TYR A 182 15.37 -12.49 -1.25
CA TYR A 182 14.22 -12.07 -0.44
C TYR A 182 14.54 -12.29 1.05
N ALA A 183 13.94 -11.44 1.88
CA ALA A 183 13.91 -11.61 3.32
C ALA A 183 12.44 -11.78 3.75
N SER A 184 12.12 -12.88 4.42
CA SER A 184 10.81 -13.06 5.05
C SER A 184 10.76 -12.28 6.35
N VAL A 185 9.60 -11.72 6.66
CA VAL A 185 9.30 -11.10 7.95
C VAL A 185 8.41 -12.08 8.71
N PRO A 186 8.77 -12.45 9.95
CA PRO A 186 7.98 -13.34 10.78
C PRO A 186 6.64 -12.74 11.18
#